data_5d26b6b029ceda1ceecf0d7f68cc2603
#
_entry.id   5d26b6b029ceda1ceecf0d7f68cc2603
#
_cell.length_a   1.000
_cell.length_b   1.000
_cell.length_c   1.000
_cell.angle_alpha   90.00
_cell.angle_beta   90.00
_cell.angle_gamma   90.00
#
_symmetry.space_group_name_H-M   'P 1'
#
loop_
_entity.id
_entity.type
_entity.pdbx_description
1 polymer ?
#
loop_
_entity_poly.entity_id
_entity_poly.type
_entity_poly.pdbx_seq_one_letter_code
_entity_poly.pdbx_strand_id
1 'polypeptide(L)'
;QVGLALGIEQYELDGRPDGARPHGHDTAVEAMQAKVASYVEAHGGDEGFMLTHEDCVLLQNEGVLFYYRYLLLFQMNDFERVARDTGHNLQLCGLLENYCESDEDRNSVLQFKPYIVRMNSMSRAMTAVQNGSPMQGKQILNRAIAEIESLTEIDSPAFQFERIRSVNYLKSALKQIDEHHAGPEQKLEEELQNAVEREDYERAAEIRDRLKEIG
;
A
#
# COMPACT_ATOMS: atom_id res chain seq x y z
N GLN A 1 -7.53 -15.91 14.89
CA GLN A 1 -6.50 -16.70 15.59
C GLN A 1 -5.55 -17.33 14.57
N VAL A 2 -4.28 -17.34 14.86
CA VAL A 2 -3.23 -17.93 14.03
C VAL A 2 -2.49 -18.96 14.85
N GLY A 3 -2.37 -20.19 14.31
CA GLY A 3 -1.56 -21.23 14.92
C GLY A 3 -0.07 -20.98 14.65
N LEU A 4 0.72 -20.96 15.72
CA LEU A 4 2.19 -20.91 15.68
C LEU A 4 2.76 -22.25 16.14
N ALA A 5 4.07 -22.49 15.92
CA ALA A 5 4.73 -23.73 16.34
C ALA A 5 4.62 -23.97 17.87
N LEU A 6 4.48 -22.93 18.69
CA LEU A 6 4.46 -22.97 20.13
C LEU A 6 3.18 -22.41 20.76
N GLY A 7 2.14 -22.11 19.96
CA GLY A 7 0.91 -21.55 20.51
C GLY A 7 -0.07 -21.01 19.47
N ILE A 8 -0.98 -20.18 19.94
CA ILE A 8 -1.96 -19.48 19.10
C ILE A 8 -1.80 -18.00 19.35
N GLU A 9 -1.68 -17.22 18.29
CA GLU A 9 -1.79 -15.76 18.34
C GLU A 9 -3.23 -15.34 17.99
N GLN A 10 -3.76 -14.38 18.73
CA GLN A 10 -5.08 -13.83 18.49
C GLN A 10 -4.97 -12.33 18.24
N TYR A 11 -5.63 -11.87 17.19
CA TYR A 11 -5.74 -10.45 16.89
C TYR A 11 -7.21 -10.03 16.96
N GLU A 12 -7.46 -8.88 17.59
CA GLU A 12 -8.75 -8.21 17.46
C GLU A 12 -8.93 -7.74 16.02
N LEU A 13 -10.15 -7.86 15.50
CA LEU A 13 -10.42 -7.48 14.10
C LEU A 13 -10.57 -5.97 13.91
N ASP A 14 -10.97 -5.27 14.96
CA ASP A 14 -11.18 -3.82 14.97
C ASP A 14 -10.31 -3.18 16.03
N GLY A 15 -10.01 -1.90 15.88
CA GLY A 15 -9.09 -1.18 16.74
C GLY A 15 -7.66 -1.74 16.68
N ARG A 16 -6.93 -1.58 17.77
CA ARG A 16 -5.57 -2.09 17.91
C ARG A 16 -5.56 -3.63 17.97
N PRO A 17 -4.66 -4.31 17.24
CA PRO A 17 -4.69 -5.77 17.11
C PRO A 17 -4.54 -6.55 18.40
N ASP A 18 -3.86 -5.99 19.42
CA ASP A 18 -3.68 -6.59 20.74
C ASP A 18 -4.78 -6.21 21.75
N GLY A 19 -5.75 -5.39 21.34
CA GLY A 19 -6.82 -4.87 22.18
C GLY A 19 -6.39 -3.84 23.24
N ALA A 20 -5.11 -3.45 23.27
CA ALA A 20 -4.63 -2.44 24.22
C ALA A 20 -5.11 -1.03 23.81
N ARG A 21 -5.25 -0.16 24.81
CA ARG A 21 -5.71 1.22 24.65
C ARG A 21 -4.65 2.20 25.15
N PRO A 22 -3.66 2.55 24.32
CA PRO A 22 -2.60 3.46 24.71
C PRO A 22 -3.16 4.84 25.09
N HIS A 23 -2.79 5.33 26.26
CA HIS A 23 -3.27 6.61 26.83
C HIS A 23 -4.81 6.76 26.83
N GLY A 24 -5.56 5.62 26.84
CA GLY A 24 -7.02 5.62 26.82
C GLY A 24 -7.67 5.74 25.45
N HIS A 25 -6.88 5.84 24.37
CA HIS A 25 -7.33 5.86 22.98
C HIS A 25 -7.35 4.46 22.38
N ASP A 26 -8.09 4.27 21.30
CA ASP A 26 -8.18 2.96 20.64
C ASP A 26 -6.87 2.57 19.94
N THR A 27 -6.02 3.54 19.58
CA THR A 27 -4.72 3.33 18.96
C THR A 27 -3.69 4.36 19.42
N ALA A 28 -2.40 4.06 19.24
CA ALA A 28 -1.32 5.05 19.51
C ALA A 28 -1.37 6.21 18.50
N VAL A 29 -1.77 5.96 17.25
CA VAL A 29 -1.98 7.01 16.25
C VAL A 29 -2.99 8.02 16.75
N GLU A 30 -4.16 7.57 17.24
CA GLU A 30 -5.19 8.46 17.81
C GLU A 30 -4.68 9.23 19.04
N ALA A 31 -3.93 8.56 19.92
CA ALA A 31 -3.33 9.21 21.08
C ALA A 31 -2.36 10.33 20.66
N MET A 32 -1.52 10.10 19.65
CA MET A 32 -0.58 11.13 19.15
C MET A 32 -1.32 12.24 18.41
N GLN A 33 -2.34 11.93 17.64
CA GLN A 33 -3.19 12.95 17.00
C GLN A 33 -3.87 13.84 18.05
N ALA A 34 -4.35 13.26 19.16
CA ALA A 34 -4.91 14.02 20.27
C ALA A 34 -3.86 14.90 20.95
N LYS A 35 -2.61 14.45 21.11
CA LYS A 35 -1.50 15.28 21.61
C LYS A 35 -1.23 16.47 20.68
N VAL A 36 -1.16 16.25 19.36
CA VAL A 36 -1.00 17.31 18.36
C VAL A 36 -2.15 18.32 18.46
N ALA A 37 -3.40 17.84 18.49
CA ALA A 37 -4.58 18.70 18.57
C ALA A 37 -4.57 19.58 19.84
N SER A 38 -4.23 19.00 20.99
CA SER A 38 -4.12 19.74 22.26
C SER A 38 -3.00 20.80 22.22
N TYR A 39 -1.88 20.48 21.55
CA TYR A 39 -0.80 21.45 21.38
C TYR A 39 -1.22 22.62 20.48
N VAL A 40 -1.87 22.31 19.36
CA VAL A 40 -2.40 23.33 18.43
C VAL A 40 -3.42 24.24 19.12
N GLU A 41 -4.31 23.69 19.94
CA GLU A 41 -5.28 24.48 20.72
C GLU A 41 -4.58 25.45 21.70
N ALA A 42 -3.51 24.98 22.33
CA ALA A 42 -2.78 25.78 23.31
C ALA A 42 -1.87 26.86 22.69
N HIS A 43 -1.32 26.62 21.49
CA HIS A 43 -0.27 27.45 20.88
C HIS A 43 -0.70 28.14 19.58
N GLY A 44 -1.87 27.80 19.01
CA GLY A 44 -2.40 28.36 17.77
C GLY A 44 -1.82 27.74 16.48
N GLY A 45 -0.95 26.72 16.59
CA GLY A 45 -0.35 26.01 15.47
C GLY A 45 0.45 24.81 15.98
N ASP A 46 0.93 23.98 15.08
CA ASP A 46 1.74 22.79 15.39
C ASP A 46 3.26 23.05 15.34
N GLU A 47 3.67 24.29 15.04
CA GLU A 47 5.08 24.67 15.04
C GLU A 47 5.73 24.44 16.41
N GLY A 48 6.80 23.65 16.43
CA GLY A 48 7.53 23.30 17.65
C GLY A 48 6.97 22.08 18.41
N PHE A 49 5.87 21.48 17.93
CA PHE A 49 5.45 20.19 18.47
C PHE A 49 6.40 19.07 18.02
N MET A 50 6.84 18.25 18.97
CA MET A 50 7.73 17.12 18.68
C MET A 50 7.26 15.89 19.46
N LEU A 51 7.33 14.73 18.80
CA LEU A 51 7.14 13.43 19.43
C LEU A 51 8.39 13.07 20.22
N THR A 52 8.20 12.56 21.42
CA THR A 52 9.31 12.01 22.22
C THR A 52 9.78 10.67 21.63
N HIS A 53 10.97 10.23 22.00
CA HIS A 53 11.46 8.89 21.65
C HIS A 53 10.46 7.79 22.07
N GLU A 54 9.87 7.90 23.25
CA GLU A 54 8.87 6.95 23.77
C GLU A 54 7.60 6.93 22.88
N ASP A 55 7.15 8.10 22.39
CA ASP A 55 6.03 8.20 21.46
C ASP A 55 6.37 7.51 20.12
N CYS A 56 7.58 7.70 19.61
CA CYS A 56 8.04 7.05 18.37
C CYS A 56 8.13 5.54 18.53
N VAL A 57 8.65 5.03 19.65
CA VAL A 57 8.69 3.59 19.96
C VAL A 57 7.28 3.01 20.09
N LEU A 58 6.35 3.75 20.71
CA LEU A 58 4.95 3.33 20.83
C LEU A 58 4.29 3.18 19.45
N LEU A 59 4.50 4.16 18.56
CA LEU A 59 4.01 4.13 17.18
C LEU A 59 4.65 2.97 16.40
N GLN A 60 5.96 2.78 16.49
CA GLN A 60 6.68 1.70 15.82
C GLN A 60 6.12 0.32 16.22
N ASN A 61 5.94 0.08 17.52
CA ASN A 61 5.36 -1.18 18.02
C ASN A 61 3.94 -1.39 17.49
N GLU A 62 3.13 -0.36 17.44
CA GLU A 62 1.78 -0.42 16.87
C GLU A 62 1.83 -0.75 15.38
N GLY A 63 2.71 -0.09 14.61
CA GLY A 63 2.89 -0.37 13.19
C GLY A 63 3.20 -1.84 12.91
N VAL A 64 4.00 -2.49 13.78
CA VAL A 64 4.31 -3.93 13.69
C VAL A 64 3.09 -4.80 13.98
N LEU A 65 2.26 -4.45 14.96
CA LEU A 65 1.02 -5.18 15.26
C LEU A 65 0.05 -5.15 14.06
N PHE A 66 -0.16 -3.96 13.49
CA PHE A 66 -0.99 -3.81 12.28
C PHE A 66 -0.39 -4.55 11.08
N TYR A 67 0.95 -4.54 10.92
CA TYR A 67 1.64 -5.29 9.88
C TYR A 67 1.29 -6.78 9.91
N TYR A 68 1.40 -7.44 11.06
CA TYR A 68 1.06 -8.86 11.17
C TYR A 68 -0.42 -9.12 10.87
N ARG A 69 -1.33 -8.27 11.37
CA ARG A 69 -2.76 -8.44 11.11
C ARG A 69 -3.08 -8.29 9.63
N TYR A 70 -2.60 -7.25 8.95
CA TYR A 70 -2.95 -7.09 7.54
C TYR A 70 -2.28 -8.11 6.61
N LEU A 71 -1.15 -8.70 6.98
CA LEU A 71 -0.59 -9.83 6.24
C LEU A 71 -1.54 -11.03 6.23
N LEU A 72 -2.13 -11.35 7.36
CA LEU A 72 -3.09 -12.44 7.49
C LEU A 72 -4.39 -12.13 6.74
N LEU A 73 -4.90 -10.92 6.89
CA LEU A 73 -6.08 -10.46 6.18
C LEU A 73 -5.89 -10.49 4.65
N PHE A 74 -4.69 -10.14 4.17
CA PHE A 74 -4.35 -10.22 2.75
C PHE A 74 -4.37 -11.67 2.23
N GLN A 75 -3.83 -12.63 2.99
CA GLN A 75 -3.89 -14.05 2.66
C GLN A 75 -5.33 -14.58 2.63
N MET A 76 -6.22 -13.99 3.42
CA MET A 76 -7.65 -14.32 3.45
C MET A 76 -8.47 -13.58 2.39
N ASN A 77 -7.83 -12.74 1.55
CA ASN A 77 -8.47 -11.86 0.57
C ASN A 77 -9.45 -10.82 1.18
N ASP A 78 -9.28 -10.49 2.46
CA ASP A 78 -10.04 -9.43 3.13
C ASP A 78 -9.39 -8.06 2.83
N PHE A 79 -9.49 -7.66 1.57
CA PHE A 79 -8.81 -6.46 1.06
C PHE A 79 -9.33 -5.17 1.70
N GLU A 80 -10.57 -5.14 2.12
CA GLU A 80 -11.17 -3.98 2.77
C GLU A 80 -10.49 -3.68 4.11
N ARG A 81 -10.31 -4.72 4.96
CA ARG A 81 -9.59 -4.56 6.21
C ARG A 81 -8.09 -4.35 6.01
N VAL A 82 -7.48 -4.95 4.98
CA VAL A 82 -6.08 -4.65 4.64
C VAL A 82 -5.91 -3.18 4.28
N ALA A 83 -6.81 -2.60 3.47
CA ALA A 83 -6.74 -1.19 3.10
C ALA A 83 -6.90 -0.28 4.32
N ARG A 84 -7.77 -0.63 5.27
CA ARG A 84 -7.94 0.07 6.55
C ARG A 84 -6.65 0.05 7.37
N ASP A 85 -6.08 -1.14 7.60
CA ASP A 85 -4.93 -1.33 8.48
C ASP A 85 -3.64 -0.74 7.90
N THR A 86 -3.45 -0.87 6.59
CA THR A 86 -2.33 -0.21 5.90
C THR A 86 -2.52 1.30 5.84
N GLY A 87 -3.77 1.80 5.73
CA GLY A 87 -4.11 3.22 5.88
C GLY A 87 -3.74 3.77 7.26
N HIS A 88 -3.97 2.98 8.32
CA HIS A 88 -3.51 3.31 9.67
C HIS A 88 -1.97 3.46 9.73
N ASN A 89 -1.23 2.51 9.16
CA ASN A 89 0.23 2.60 9.12
C ASN A 89 0.73 3.77 8.26
N LEU A 90 0.00 4.20 7.22
CA LEU A 90 0.34 5.42 6.49
C LEU A 90 0.12 6.68 7.32
N GLN A 91 -0.93 6.74 8.16
CA GLN A 91 -1.12 7.84 9.11
C GLN A 91 0.00 7.90 10.15
N LEU A 92 0.43 6.73 10.64
CA LEU A 92 1.57 6.60 11.52
C LEU A 92 2.86 7.15 10.86
N CYS A 93 3.13 6.78 9.61
CA CYS A 93 4.23 7.35 8.84
C CYS A 93 4.15 8.87 8.77
N GLY A 94 2.96 9.44 8.51
CA GLY A 94 2.74 10.88 8.47
C GLY A 94 3.04 11.58 9.80
N LEU A 95 2.69 10.99 10.94
CA LEU A 95 3.04 11.54 12.26
C LEU A 95 4.56 11.57 12.46
N LEU A 96 5.27 10.51 12.10
CA LEU A 96 6.73 10.44 12.21
C LEU A 96 7.42 11.42 11.24
N GLU A 97 6.92 11.55 10.02
CA GLU A 97 7.46 12.52 9.05
C GLU A 97 7.36 13.96 9.52
N ASN A 98 6.25 14.31 10.15
CA ASN A 98 5.98 15.70 10.54
C ASN A 98 6.55 16.06 11.91
N TYR A 99 6.62 15.13 12.85
CA TYR A 99 6.83 15.45 14.25
C TYR A 99 7.96 14.66 14.94
N CYS A 100 8.67 13.76 14.23
CA CYS A 100 9.81 13.04 14.81
C CYS A 100 11.12 13.74 14.49
N GLU A 101 11.83 14.22 15.53
CA GLU A 101 13.12 14.91 15.38
C GLU A 101 14.25 13.92 15.04
N SER A 102 14.25 12.76 15.69
CA SER A 102 15.27 11.72 15.50
C SER A 102 15.15 11.06 14.13
N ASP A 103 16.17 11.22 13.28
CA ASP A 103 16.26 10.52 12.00
C ASP A 103 16.27 9.01 12.17
N GLU A 104 16.90 8.49 13.24
CA GLU A 104 16.96 7.06 13.54
C GLU A 104 15.56 6.51 13.84
N ASP A 105 14.81 7.14 14.75
CA ASP A 105 13.46 6.73 15.12
C ASP A 105 12.52 6.82 13.90
N ARG A 106 12.59 7.95 13.19
CA ARG A 106 11.77 8.18 12.00
C ARG A 106 12.03 7.13 10.91
N ASN A 107 13.29 6.92 10.56
CA ASN A 107 13.69 6.03 9.47
C ASN A 107 13.55 4.55 9.84
N SER A 108 13.50 4.19 11.13
CA SER A 108 13.19 2.84 11.58
C SER A 108 11.85 2.32 11.01
N VAL A 109 10.90 3.21 10.78
CA VAL A 109 9.58 2.91 10.20
C VAL A 109 9.50 3.29 8.73
N LEU A 110 9.92 4.52 8.37
CA LEU A 110 9.73 5.07 7.02
C LEU A 110 10.49 4.28 5.95
N GLN A 111 11.54 3.55 6.29
CA GLN A 111 12.22 2.65 5.36
C GLN A 111 11.27 1.59 4.76
N PHE A 112 10.15 1.29 5.42
CA PHE A 112 9.13 0.35 4.94
C PHE A 112 7.92 1.04 4.27
N LYS A 113 7.89 2.37 4.19
CA LYS A 113 6.78 3.12 3.59
C LYS A 113 6.46 2.67 2.15
N PRO A 114 7.45 2.38 1.26
CA PRO A 114 7.16 1.86 -0.08
C PRO A 114 6.33 0.56 -0.05
N TYR A 115 6.65 -0.34 0.90
CA TYR A 115 5.90 -1.58 1.11
C TYR A 115 4.46 -1.31 1.58
N ILE A 116 4.27 -0.39 2.53
CA ILE A 116 2.95 -0.06 3.08
C ILE A 116 2.06 0.56 1.98
N VAL A 117 2.60 1.49 1.19
CA VAL A 117 1.91 2.09 0.03
C VAL A 117 1.49 1.02 -0.96
N ARG A 118 2.40 0.07 -1.29
CA ARG A 118 2.07 -1.06 -2.15
C ARG A 118 0.89 -1.88 -1.62
N MET A 119 0.94 -2.28 -0.34
CA MET A 119 -0.10 -3.13 0.25
C MET A 119 -1.46 -2.42 0.31
N ASN A 120 -1.47 -1.13 0.66
CA ASN A 120 -2.68 -0.32 0.64
C ASN A 120 -3.28 -0.23 -0.76
N SER A 121 -2.46 0.11 -1.74
CA SER A 121 -2.90 0.32 -3.12
C SER A 121 -3.35 -0.98 -3.79
N MET A 122 -2.63 -2.08 -3.56
CA MET A 122 -3.04 -3.41 -4.04
C MET A 122 -4.40 -3.79 -3.51
N SER A 123 -4.63 -3.65 -2.20
CA SER A 123 -5.91 -4.02 -1.59
C SER A 123 -7.07 -3.19 -2.14
N ARG A 124 -6.87 -1.88 -2.28
CA ARG A 124 -7.88 -0.97 -2.86
C ARG A 124 -8.13 -1.27 -4.34
N ALA A 125 -7.08 -1.58 -5.10
CA ALA A 125 -7.21 -1.95 -6.50
C ALA A 125 -7.93 -3.28 -6.68
N MET A 126 -7.61 -4.29 -5.85
CA MET A 126 -8.31 -5.59 -5.87
C MET A 126 -9.78 -5.45 -5.51
N THR A 127 -10.12 -4.63 -4.51
CA THR A 127 -11.53 -4.30 -4.18
C THR A 127 -12.23 -3.63 -5.37
N ALA A 128 -11.59 -2.68 -6.06
CA ALA A 128 -12.15 -2.04 -7.24
C ALA A 128 -12.40 -3.03 -8.39
N VAL A 129 -11.44 -3.92 -8.66
CA VAL A 129 -11.58 -4.97 -9.68
C VAL A 129 -12.71 -5.95 -9.33
N GLN A 130 -12.78 -6.41 -8.07
CA GLN A 130 -13.87 -7.29 -7.60
C GLN A 130 -15.25 -6.64 -7.74
N ASN A 131 -15.31 -5.31 -7.59
CA ASN A 131 -16.54 -4.51 -7.80
C ASN A 131 -16.80 -4.17 -9.28
N GLY A 132 -16.10 -4.79 -10.22
CA GLY A 132 -16.30 -4.57 -11.66
C GLY A 132 -15.73 -3.25 -12.19
N SER A 133 -14.78 -2.63 -11.49
CA SER A 133 -14.17 -1.35 -11.87
C SER A 133 -12.66 -1.48 -12.13
N PRO A 134 -12.21 -2.26 -13.13
CA PRO A 134 -10.79 -2.50 -13.39
C PRO A 134 -10.03 -1.21 -13.74
N MET A 135 -10.67 -0.26 -14.43
CA MET A 135 -10.05 1.05 -14.74
C MET A 135 -9.73 1.84 -13.47
N GLN A 136 -10.59 1.80 -12.46
CA GLN A 136 -10.32 2.42 -11.16
C GLN A 136 -9.16 1.70 -10.47
N GLY A 137 -9.11 0.38 -10.52
CA GLY A 137 -7.99 -0.41 -10.02
C GLY A 137 -6.66 0.04 -10.62
N LYS A 138 -6.59 0.16 -11.95
CA LYS A 138 -5.40 0.65 -12.67
C LYS A 138 -4.99 2.06 -12.25
N GLN A 139 -5.95 2.98 -12.10
CA GLN A 139 -5.67 4.34 -11.64
C GLN A 139 -5.07 4.37 -10.24
N ILE A 140 -5.56 3.53 -9.32
CA ILE A 140 -5.02 3.39 -7.97
C ILE A 140 -3.57 2.93 -8.03
N LEU A 141 -3.25 1.88 -8.81
CA LEU A 141 -1.91 1.34 -8.93
C LEU A 141 -0.94 2.34 -9.58
N ASN A 142 -1.34 3.05 -10.63
CA ASN A 142 -0.51 4.07 -11.27
C ASN A 142 -0.17 5.24 -10.31
N ARG A 143 -1.14 5.70 -9.51
CA ARG A 143 -0.90 6.72 -8.49
C ARG A 143 0.09 6.22 -7.42
N ALA A 144 -0.04 4.98 -6.99
CA ALA A 144 0.86 4.39 -6.02
C ALA A 144 2.30 4.25 -6.54
N ILE A 145 2.48 3.90 -7.82
CA ILE A 145 3.81 3.87 -8.45
C ILE A 145 4.44 5.26 -8.40
N ALA A 146 3.69 6.29 -8.83
CA ALA A 146 4.18 7.67 -8.81
C ALA A 146 4.49 8.15 -7.38
N GLU A 147 3.65 7.80 -6.40
CA GLU A 147 3.89 8.10 -4.99
C GLU A 147 5.18 7.45 -4.49
N ILE A 148 5.38 6.14 -4.73
CA ILE A 148 6.60 5.43 -4.30
C ILE A 148 7.85 5.99 -4.97
N GLU A 149 7.77 6.35 -6.27
CA GLU A 149 8.89 6.94 -7.01
C GLU A 149 9.24 8.34 -6.51
N SER A 150 8.29 9.08 -5.92
CA SER A 150 8.46 10.42 -5.37
C SER A 150 8.86 10.47 -3.89
N LEU A 151 8.89 9.34 -3.19
CA LEU A 151 9.28 9.31 -1.77
C LEU A 151 10.70 9.83 -1.58
N THR A 152 10.89 10.62 -0.52
CA THR A 152 12.23 11.06 -0.09
C THR A 152 13.12 9.86 0.15
N GLU A 153 14.32 9.91 -0.41
CA GLU A 153 15.29 8.82 -0.31
C GLU A 153 15.80 8.68 1.12
N ILE A 154 15.81 7.44 1.60
CA ILE A 154 16.38 7.08 2.90
C ILE A 154 17.59 6.19 2.62
N ASP A 155 18.74 6.54 3.22
CA ASP A 155 19.97 5.73 3.13
C ASP A 155 19.82 4.45 3.98
N SER A 156 19.05 3.52 3.43
CA SER A 156 18.77 2.22 4.03
C SER A 156 18.63 1.16 2.94
N PRO A 157 19.34 0.02 3.06
CA PRO A 157 19.15 -1.11 2.15
C PRO A 157 17.71 -1.61 2.09
N ALA A 158 16.98 -1.55 3.20
CA ALA A 158 15.59 -1.95 3.26
C ALA A 158 14.69 -1.02 2.42
N PHE A 159 14.91 0.30 2.50
CA PHE A 159 14.17 1.28 1.70
C PHE A 159 14.40 1.05 0.21
N GLN A 160 15.65 0.93 -0.22
CA GLN A 160 16.00 0.72 -1.63
C GLN A 160 15.39 -0.57 -2.17
N PHE A 161 15.49 -1.65 -1.40
CA PHE A 161 14.91 -2.94 -1.77
C PHE A 161 13.39 -2.86 -1.89
N GLU A 162 12.71 -2.31 -0.89
CA GLU A 162 11.25 -2.23 -0.90
C GLU A 162 10.72 -1.25 -1.95
N ARG A 163 11.43 -0.17 -2.24
CA ARG A 163 11.07 0.78 -3.31
C ARG A 163 11.04 0.09 -4.67
N ILE A 164 12.14 -0.58 -5.04
CA ILE A 164 12.26 -1.27 -6.33
C ILE A 164 11.25 -2.42 -6.42
N ARG A 165 11.18 -3.24 -5.38
CA ARG A 165 10.28 -4.40 -5.30
C ARG A 165 8.82 -3.97 -5.42
N SER A 166 8.43 -2.91 -4.73
CA SER A 166 7.03 -2.43 -4.71
C SER A 166 6.61 -1.89 -6.07
N VAL A 167 7.44 -1.07 -6.72
CA VAL A 167 7.16 -0.57 -8.07
C VAL A 167 7.01 -1.71 -9.08
N ASN A 168 7.94 -2.68 -9.06
CA ASN A 168 7.88 -3.83 -9.96
C ASN A 168 6.63 -4.69 -9.73
N TYR A 169 6.24 -4.88 -8.46
CA TYR A 169 5.04 -5.63 -8.11
C TYR A 169 3.77 -4.93 -8.63
N LEU A 170 3.66 -3.60 -8.45
CA LEU A 170 2.51 -2.83 -8.93
C LEU A 170 2.44 -2.81 -10.46
N LYS A 171 3.57 -2.70 -11.16
CA LYS A 171 3.64 -2.79 -12.62
C LYS A 171 3.18 -4.16 -13.13
N SER A 172 3.57 -5.24 -12.45
CA SER A 172 3.10 -6.60 -12.78
C SER A 172 1.59 -6.75 -12.55
N ALA A 173 1.05 -6.18 -11.48
CA ALA A 173 -0.38 -6.20 -11.20
C ALA A 173 -1.18 -5.41 -12.26
N LEU A 174 -0.68 -4.26 -12.71
CA LEU A 174 -1.28 -3.50 -13.83
C LEU A 174 -1.38 -4.36 -15.08
N LYS A 175 -0.29 -5.04 -15.45
CA LYS A 175 -0.28 -5.93 -16.60
C LYS A 175 -1.31 -7.06 -16.47
N GLN A 176 -1.42 -7.67 -15.30
CA GLN A 176 -2.43 -8.71 -15.05
C GLN A 176 -3.86 -8.18 -15.19
N ILE A 177 -4.16 -6.97 -14.72
CA ILE A 177 -5.48 -6.36 -14.89
C ILE A 177 -5.76 -6.12 -16.39
N ASP A 178 -4.78 -5.64 -17.15
CA ASP A 178 -4.91 -5.45 -18.60
C ASP A 178 -5.20 -6.77 -19.32
N GLU A 179 -4.41 -7.82 -19.06
CA GLU A 179 -4.56 -9.13 -19.68
C GLU A 179 -5.93 -9.77 -19.40
N HIS A 180 -6.44 -9.63 -18.17
CA HIS A 180 -7.72 -10.24 -17.76
C HIS A 180 -8.94 -9.46 -18.23
N HIS A 181 -8.81 -8.14 -18.40
CA HIS A 181 -9.89 -7.24 -18.75
C HIS A 181 -9.74 -6.61 -20.15
N ALA A 182 -8.74 -7.08 -20.92
CA ALA A 182 -8.58 -6.68 -22.33
C ALA A 182 -9.82 -7.10 -23.11
N GLY A 183 -10.44 -6.13 -23.76
CA GLY A 183 -11.53 -6.38 -24.72
C GLY A 183 -11.05 -7.21 -25.91
N PRO A 184 -11.97 -7.77 -26.71
CA PRO A 184 -11.61 -8.55 -27.92
C PRO A 184 -10.68 -7.76 -28.86
N GLU A 185 -10.91 -6.46 -28.99
CA GLU A 185 -10.13 -5.54 -29.81
C GLU A 185 -8.69 -5.43 -29.30
N GLN A 186 -8.51 -5.14 -27.99
CA GLN A 186 -7.19 -5.00 -27.39
C GLN A 186 -6.37 -6.30 -27.43
N LYS A 187 -7.03 -7.46 -27.28
CA LYS A 187 -6.36 -8.76 -27.44
C LYS A 187 -5.87 -8.98 -28.86
N LEU A 188 -6.67 -8.60 -29.86
CA LEU A 188 -6.27 -8.68 -31.27
C LEU A 188 -5.14 -7.70 -31.59
N GLU A 189 -5.13 -6.50 -31.00
CA GLU A 189 -4.01 -5.54 -31.16
C GLU A 189 -2.70 -6.11 -30.59
N GLU A 190 -2.74 -6.72 -29.42
CA GLU A 190 -1.57 -7.39 -28.82
C GLU A 190 -1.09 -8.59 -29.66
N GLU A 191 -2.03 -9.40 -30.17
CA GLU A 191 -1.70 -10.51 -31.07
C GLU A 191 -1.08 -9.99 -32.39
N LEU A 192 -1.58 -8.88 -32.94
CA LEU A 192 -1.04 -8.23 -34.12
C LEU A 192 0.41 -7.79 -33.90
N GLN A 193 0.67 -7.12 -32.78
CA GLN A 193 2.01 -6.66 -32.44
C GLN A 193 2.99 -7.86 -32.31
N ASN A 194 2.57 -8.90 -31.62
CA ASN A 194 3.37 -10.12 -31.46
C ASN A 194 3.65 -10.83 -32.79
N ALA A 195 2.69 -10.85 -33.72
CA ALA A 195 2.87 -11.41 -35.06
C ALA A 195 3.88 -10.58 -35.89
N VAL A 196 3.80 -9.26 -35.82
CA VAL A 196 4.75 -8.36 -36.50
C VAL A 196 6.18 -8.54 -35.93
N GLU A 197 6.33 -8.60 -34.60
CA GLU A 197 7.64 -8.78 -33.95
C GLU A 197 8.29 -10.13 -34.29
N ARG A 198 7.48 -11.15 -34.59
CA ARG A 198 7.93 -12.48 -35.04
C ARG A 198 8.09 -12.58 -36.56
N GLU A 199 7.86 -11.47 -37.27
CA GLU A 199 7.88 -11.40 -38.73
C GLU A 199 6.85 -12.34 -39.41
N ASP A 200 5.78 -12.73 -38.67
CA ASP A 200 4.67 -13.53 -39.19
C ASP A 200 3.63 -12.62 -39.84
N TYR A 201 3.97 -12.16 -41.04
CA TYR A 201 3.16 -11.19 -41.77
C TYR A 201 1.82 -11.74 -42.26
N GLU A 202 1.73 -13.05 -42.46
CA GLU A 202 0.47 -13.72 -42.84
C GLU A 202 -0.51 -13.64 -41.68
N ARG A 203 -0.07 -14.02 -40.47
CA ARG A 203 -0.87 -13.92 -39.26
C ARG A 203 -1.22 -12.46 -38.90
N ALA A 204 -0.29 -11.55 -39.08
CA ALA A 204 -0.52 -10.12 -38.87
C ALA A 204 -1.63 -9.57 -39.78
N ALA A 205 -1.66 -9.99 -41.05
CA ALA A 205 -2.70 -9.59 -42.00
C ALA A 205 -4.09 -10.11 -41.61
N GLU A 206 -4.21 -11.39 -41.20
CA GLU A 206 -5.46 -11.97 -40.69
C GLU A 206 -6.02 -11.21 -39.50
N ILE A 207 -5.15 -10.90 -38.52
CA ILE A 207 -5.57 -10.22 -37.28
C ILE A 207 -6.00 -8.78 -37.59
N ARG A 208 -5.27 -8.08 -38.45
CA ARG A 208 -5.62 -6.71 -38.89
C ARG A 208 -7.00 -6.67 -39.56
N ASP A 209 -7.33 -7.68 -40.37
CA ASP A 209 -8.63 -7.72 -41.06
C ASP A 209 -9.77 -8.03 -40.06
N ARG A 210 -9.54 -8.86 -39.03
CA ARG A 210 -10.48 -9.06 -37.92
C ARG A 210 -10.70 -7.80 -37.07
N LEU A 211 -9.65 -7.01 -36.83
CA LEU A 211 -9.78 -5.73 -36.14
C LEU A 211 -10.70 -4.75 -36.87
N LYS A 212 -10.65 -4.71 -38.22
CA LYS A 212 -11.55 -3.87 -39.04
C LYS A 212 -13.02 -4.32 -39.01
N GLU A 213 -13.30 -5.58 -38.65
CA GLU A 213 -14.67 -6.09 -38.57
C GLU A 213 -15.32 -5.76 -37.21
N ILE A 214 -14.52 -5.41 -36.19
CA ILE A 214 -14.98 -5.13 -34.82
C ILE A 214 -15.15 -3.63 -34.58
N GLY A 215 -14.37 -2.77 -35.23
CA GLY A 215 -14.44 -1.28 -35.14
C GLY A 215 -15.33 -0.72 -36.20
#